data_6a5a2a3b89ca6ef6ae6cf8d86e22f47d
#
_entry.id   6a5a2a3b89ca6ef6ae6cf8d86e22f47d
#
_cell.length_a   1.000
_cell.length_b   1.000
_cell.length_c   1.000
_cell.angle_alpha   90.00
_cell.angle_beta   90.00
_cell.angle_gamma   90.00
#
_symmetry.space_group_name_H-M   'P 1'
#
loop_
_entity.id
_entity.type
_entity.pdbx_description
1 polymer ?
#
loop_
_entity_poly.entity_id
_entity_poly.type
_entity_poly.pdbx_seq_one_letter_code
_entity_poly.pdbx_strand_id
1 'polypeptide(L)'
;MPTRRGSCVLHLLSSQEPDFLSAHQEALRFLQDLVRIDTSSPPGNETEAARYIQGVLAYEGIESQIYEREPGRGNLVARLEGNGSKRPILLMGHLDVVGVEPDAWTEEPFGAVIKDGYLYGRGSQDDKGMVAVALEVFLMLHRSGMELDRDVILMAEAGEEGSPQLGVQYMIDEHFPEIDAEFALNEGGSIIQQNDRWVVSVATTEKVSRRCASSPTAPQATGRGHCRTIPSYTWPLPWPSSVVGNTP
;
A
#
# COMPACT_ATOMS: atom_id res chain seq x y z
N MET A 1 48.04 -11.01 42.13
CA MET A 1 47.17 -11.26 40.95
C MET A 1 46.03 -10.23 40.99
N PRO A 2 45.94 -9.28 40.10
CA PRO A 2 44.84 -8.32 40.11
C PRO A 2 43.67 -8.85 39.27
N THR A 3 42.50 -8.92 39.88
CA THR A 3 41.22 -9.24 39.26
C THR A 3 40.77 -8.17 38.32
N ARG A 4 40.64 -8.49 37.02
CA ARG A 4 40.01 -7.63 36.00
C ARG A 4 38.51 -7.57 36.27
N ARG A 5 38.00 -6.38 36.66
CA ARG A 5 36.59 -6.05 36.63
C ARG A 5 36.23 -5.78 35.20
N GLY A 6 35.43 -6.67 34.58
CA GLY A 6 34.78 -6.44 33.32
C GLY A 6 33.73 -5.35 33.49
N SER A 7 33.93 -4.21 32.84
CA SER A 7 32.93 -3.17 32.75
C SER A 7 31.91 -3.59 31.70
N CYS A 8 30.74 -4.01 32.14
CA CYS A 8 29.58 -4.23 31.27
C CYS A 8 29.03 -2.85 30.88
N VAL A 9 29.37 -2.38 29.69
CA VAL A 9 28.76 -1.16 29.15
C VAL A 9 27.37 -1.57 28.68
N LEU A 10 26.34 -1.30 29.50
CA LEU A 10 24.95 -1.30 29.05
C LEU A 10 24.82 -0.21 27.98
N HIS A 11 24.72 -0.61 26.72
CA HIS A 11 24.18 0.27 25.69
C HIS A 11 22.68 0.41 25.97
N LEU A 12 22.33 1.47 26.67
CA LEU A 12 20.96 1.97 26.68
C LEU A 12 20.70 2.43 25.23
N LEU A 13 20.01 1.60 24.48
CA LEU A 13 19.39 2.00 23.21
C LEU A 13 18.36 3.08 23.58
N SER A 14 18.76 4.31 23.46
CA SER A 14 17.86 5.46 23.47
C SER A 14 16.95 5.28 22.27
N SER A 15 15.69 4.90 22.49
CA SER A 15 14.66 5.01 21.47
C SER A 15 14.51 6.50 21.16
N GLN A 16 15.21 6.97 20.14
CA GLN A 16 14.95 8.31 19.62
C GLN A 16 13.54 8.31 19.05
N GLU A 17 12.76 9.31 19.44
CA GLU A 17 11.47 9.50 18.77
C GLU A 17 11.69 9.65 17.26
N PRO A 18 10.80 9.06 16.42
CA PRO A 18 10.94 9.15 14.98
C PRO A 18 10.96 10.60 14.51
N ASP A 19 11.90 10.95 13.64
CA ASP A 19 11.92 12.26 12.98
C ASP A 19 10.88 12.29 11.85
N PHE A 20 9.63 12.57 12.24
CA PHE A 20 8.51 12.64 11.29
C PHE A 20 8.67 13.74 10.23
N LEU A 21 9.48 14.79 10.51
CA LEU A 21 9.70 15.84 9.50
C LEU A 21 10.59 15.34 8.37
N SER A 22 11.70 14.67 8.69
CA SER A 22 12.55 14.03 7.68
C SER A 22 11.81 12.93 6.93
N ALA A 23 11.05 12.09 7.63
CA ALA A 23 10.23 11.03 7.05
C ALA A 23 9.19 11.59 6.06
N HIS A 24 8.53 12.69 6.41
CA HIS A 24 7.59 13.35 5.49
C HIS A 24 8.27 13.81 4.18
N GLN A 25 9.46 14.41 4.27
CA GLN A 25 10.21 14.85 3.10
C GLN A 25 10.67 13.67 2.24
N GLU A 26 11.04 12.58 2.86
CA GLU A 26 11.47 11.37 2.18
C GLU A 26 10.31 10.68 1.48
N ALA A 27 9.17 10.50 2.16
CA ALA A 27 7.94 9.97 1.57
C ALA A 27 7.47 10.82 0.37
N LEU A 28 7.56 12.15 0.47
CA LEU A 28 7.21 13.05 -0.63
C LEU A 28 8.13 12.83 -1.85
N ARG A 29 9.44 12.62 -1.61
CA ARG A 29 10.38 12.29 -2.69
C ARG A 29 10.06 10.95 -3.34
N PHE A 30 9.77 9.91 -2.55
CA PHE A 30 9.34 8.61 -3.07
C PHE A 30 8.08 8.74 -3.92
N LEU A 31 7.09 9.50 -3.43
CA LEU A 31 5.87 9.76 -4.19
C LEU A 31 6.16 10.46 -5.51
N GLN A 32 7.00 11.51 -5.52
CA GLN A 32 7.35 12.20 -6.75
C GLN A 32 8.02 11.28 -7.77
N ASP A 33 8.95 10.43 -7.31
CA ASP A 33 9.66 9.51 -8.18
C ASP A 33 8.73 8.41 -8.72
N LEU A 34 7.85 7.86 -7.89
CA LEU A 34 6.85 6.90 -8.32
C LEU A 34 5.84 7.49 -9.32
N VAL A 35 5.39 8.72 -9.11
CA VAL A 35 4.46 9.41 -10.03
C VAL A 35 5.10 9.64 -11.40
N ARG A 36 6.40 9.91 -11.47
CA ARG A 36 7.13 10.09 -12.74
C ARG A 36 7.24 8.82 -13.57
N ILE A 37 7.05 7.66 -12.97
CA ILE A 37 7.02 6.37 -13.68
C ILE A 37 5.59 6.14 -14.18
N ASP A 38 5.40 6.20 -15.50
CA ASP A 38 4.09 5.92 -16.10
C ASP A 38 3.78 4.42 -16.04
N THR A 39 2.81 4.07 -15.22
CA THR A 39 2.30 2.71 -15.02
C THR A 39 0.83 2.60 -15.45
N SER A 40 0.42 3.41 -16.42
CA SER A 40 -0.95 3.40 -16.94
C SER A 40 -1.33 2.01 -17.44
N SER A 41 -2.44 1.50 -16.96
CA SER A 41 -2.95 0.19 -17.35
C SER A 41 -4.25 0.35 -18.15
N PRO A 42 -4.35 -0.28 -19.35
CA PRO A 42 -3.32 -1.00 -20.11
C PRO A 42 -2.27 -0.09 -20.75
N PRO A 43 -1.03 -0.56 -21.06
CA PRO A 43 -0.57 -1.95 -20.87
C PRO A 43 -0.07 -2.28 -19.47
N GLY A 44 0.22 -1.27 -18.62
CA GLY A 44 0.92 -1.40 -17.37
C GLY A 44 2.45 -1.40 -17.54
N ASN A 45 3.16 -1.04 -16.48
CA ASN A 45 4.64 -1.03 -16.42
C ASN A 45 5.09 -1.06 -14.96
N GLU A 46 4.38 -1.79 -14.13
CA GLU A 46 4.56 -1.78 -12.68
C GLU A 46 5.93 -2.29 -12.27
N THR A 47 6.54 -3.16 -13.07
CA THR A 47 7.90 -3.64 -12.81
C THR A 47 8.93 -2.51 -12.71
N GLU A 48 8.78 -1.43 -13.47
CA GLU A 48 9.68 -0.29 -13.38
C GLU A 48 9.55 0.42 -12.02
N ALA A 49 8.29 0.64 -11.56
CA ALA A 49 8.03 1.19 -10.24
C ALA A 49 8.47 0.24 -9.11
N ALA A 50 8.25 -1.06 -9.28
CA ALA A 50 8.73 -2.08 -8.34
C ALA A 50 10.26 -2.09 -8.24
N ARG A 51 10.99 -1.95 -9.35
CA ARG A 51 12.46 -1.83 -9.36
C ARG A 51 12.95 -0.56 -8.67
N TYR A 52 12.24 0.55 -8.82
CA TYR A 52 12.56 1.75 -8.07
C TYR A 52 12.50 1.50 -6.57
N ILE A 53 11.40 0.92 -6.07
CA ILE A 53 11.25 0.57 -4.64
C ILE A 53 12.31 -0.44 -4.21
N GLN A 54 12.58 -1.47 -5.02
CA GLN A 54 13.65 -2.44 -4.76
C GLN A 54 15.01 -1.76 -4.60
N GLY A 55 15.30 -0.76 -5.43
CA GLY A 55 16.53 0.04 -5.32
C GLY A 55 16.62 0.82 -4.01
N VAL A 56 15.50 1.40 -3.56
CA VAL A 56 15.43 2.10 -2.27
C VAL A 56 15.68 1.13 -1.12
N LEU A 57 15.02 -0.03 -1.13
CA LEU A 57 15.18 -1.07 -0.10
C LEU A 57 16.60 -1.63 -0.07
N ALA A 58 17.18 -1.89 -1.24
CA ALA A 58 18.57 -2.38 -1.36
C ALA A 58 19.59 -1.39 -0.82
N TYR A 59 19.36 -0.07 -0.97
CA TYR A 59 20.21 0.97 -0.39
C TYR A 59 20.26 0.89 1.14
N GLU A 60 19.17 0.50 1.77
CA GLU A 60 19.05 0.27 3.21
C GLU A 60 19.48 -1.15 3.65
N GLY A 61 19.93 -1.98 2.71
CA GLY A 61 20.33 -3.36 2.99
C GLY A 61 19.15 -4.32 3.20
N ILE A 62 17.95 -3.95 2.74
CA ILE A 62 16.75 -4.77 2.85
C ILE A 62 16.58 -5.58 1.56
N GLU A 63 16.47 -6.90 1.70
CA GLU A 63 16.18 -7.79 0.58
C GLU A 63 14.70 -7.69 0.17
N SER A 64 14.45 -7.76 -1.14
CA SER A 64 13.10 -7.77 -1.70
C SER A 64 13.05 -8.57 -2.99
N GLN A 65 11.87 -9.10 -3.30
CA GLN A 65 11.64 -9.93 -4.48
C GLN A 65 10.53 -9.31 -5.35
N ILE A 66 10.73 -9.36 -6.67
CA ILE A 66 9.70 -8.99 -7.65
C ILE A 66 9.14 -10.27 -8.28
N TYR A 67 7.84 -10.41 -8.25
CA TYR A 67 7.06 -11.52 -8.82
C TYR A 67 6.29 -11.03 -10.03
N GLU A 68 6.52 -11.62 -11.19
CA GLU A 68 5.86 -11.26 -12.44
C GLU A 68 5.12 -12.46 -13.02
N ARG A 69 3.81 -12.33 -13.23
CA ARG A 69 3.04 -13.29 -14.01
C ARG A 69 3.15 -13.02 -15.50
N GLU A 70 3.21 -11.75 -15.87
CA GLU A 70 3.44 -11.26 -17.22
C GLU A 70 4.57 -10.22 -17.22
N PRO A 71 5.40 -10.17 -18.24
CA PRO A 71 6.49 -9.20 -18.32
C PRO A 71 6.00 -7.75 -18.13
N GLY A 72 6.65 -6.99 -17.27
CA GLY A 72 6.31 -5.62 -16.97
C GLY A 72 5.24 -5.44 -15.88
N ARG A 73 4.61 -6.52 -15.41
CA ARG A 73 3.53 -6.51 -14.42
C ARG A 73 4.03 -7.06 -13.07
N GLY A 74 5.01 -6.38 -12.49
CA GLY A 74 5.73 -6.83 -11.32
C GLY A 74 5.06 -6.45 -9.99
N ASN A 75 5.02 -7.42 -9.07
CA ASN A 75 4.62 -7.25 -7.68
C ASN A 75 5.86 -7.34 -6.81
N LEU A 76 6.16 -6.30 -6.03
CA LEU A 76 7.28 -6.31 -5.11
C LEU A 76 6.83 -6.77 -3.73
N VAL A 77 7.64 -7.65 -3.11
CA VAL A 77 7.47 -8.05 -1.70
C VAL A 77 8.79 -7.88 -0.96
N ALA A 78 8.73 -7.29 0.22
CA ALA A 78 9.83 -7.20 1.17
C ALA A 78 9.33 -7.55 2.58
N ARG A 79 10.23 -8.03 3.46
CA ARG A 79 9.88 -8.45 4.81
C ARG A 79 10.92 -7.95 5.82
N LEU A 80 10.43 -7.35 6.90
CA LEU A 80 11.20 -7.15 8.13
C LEU A 80 10.80 -8.26 9.10
N GLU A 81 11.79 -9.05 9.53
CA GLU A 81 11.55 -10.14 10.46
C GLU A 81 11.31 -9.63 11.88
N GLY A 82 10.30 -10.17 12.53
CA GLY A 82 10.03 -9.99 13.95
C GLY A 82 10.45 -11.24 14.75
N ASN A 83 10.17 -11.23 16.04
CA ASN A 83 10.49 -12.37 16.93
C ASN A 83 9.47 -13.53 16.83
N GLY A 84 8.46 -13.40 15.97
CA GLY A 84 7.47 -14.44 15.70
C GLY A 84 6.44 -14.66 16.80
N SER A 85 6.36 -13.79 17.81
CA SER A 85 5.36 -13.91 18.88
C SER A 85 3.94 -13.61 18.42
N LYS A 86 3.78 -12.91 17.29
CA LYS A 86 2.51 -12.64 16.59
C LYS A 86 2.62 -12.95 15.11
N ARG A 87 1.49 -13.19 14.46
CA ARG A 87 1.43 -13.36 13.00
C ARG A 87 1.77 -12.05 12.29
N PRO A 88 2.29 -12.10 11.06
CA PRO A 88 2.69 -10.93 10.29
C PRO A 88 1.58 -9.90 10.09
N ILE A 89 1.97 -8.66 9.77
CA ILE A 89 1.11 -7.62 9.21
C ILE A 89 1.59 -7.29 7.81
N LEU A 90 0.65 -7.10 6.88
CA LEU A 90 0.90 -6.72 5.50
C LEU A 90 0.56 -5.25 5.29
N LEU A 91 1.51 -4.47 4.79
CA LEU A 91 1.30 -3.12 4.25
C LEU A 91 1.27 -3.25 2.75
N MET A 92 0.18 -2.89 2.09
CA MET A 92 0.05 -3.06 0.65
C MET A 92 -0.59 -1.85 -0.02
N GLY A 93 -0.32 -1.71 -1.30
CA GLY A 93 -0.91 -0.74 -2.19
C GLY A 93 -0.54 -1.06 -3.62
N HIS A 94 -1.22 -0.44 -4.60
CA HIS A 94 -1.01 -0.75 -6.00
C HIS A 94 -0.14 0.28 -6.73
N LEU A 95 0.53 -0.19 -7.77
CA LEU A 95 1.47 0.59 -8.57
C LEU A 95 0.87 1.06 -9.90
N ASP A 96 -0.11 0.31 -10.45
CA ASP A 96 -0.77 0.69 -11.68
C ASP A 96 -1.68 1.90 -11.47
N VAL A 97 -1.98 2.56 -12.56
CA VAL A 97 -2.87 3.71 -12.57
C VAL A 97 -3.77 3.66 -13.81
N VAL A 98 -4.96 4.25 -13.71
CA VAL A 98 -5.81 4.43 -14.89
C VAL A 98 -5.18 5.41 -15.87
N GLY A 99 -5.52 5.27 -17.15
CA GLY A 99 -5.04 6.15 -18.21
C GLY A 99 -5.36 7.64 -17.97
N VAL A 100 -4.72 8.50 -18.72
CA VAL A 100 -4.90 9.96 -18.68
C VAL A 100 -5.48 10.47 -20.00
N GLU A 101 -6.27 11.54 -19.93
CA GLU A 101 -6.65 12.38 -21.05
C GLU A 101 -5.81 13.66 -20.96
N PRO A 102 -4.69 13.79 -21.67
CA PRO A 102 -3.73 14.88 -21.46
C PRO A 102 -4.35 16.27 -21.53
N ASP A 103 -5.30 16.48 -22.45
CA ASP A 103 -5.97 17.76 -22.63
C ASP A 103 -6.88 18.16 -21.45
N ALA A 104 -7.21 17.20 -20.57
CA ALA A 104 -8.00 17.46 -19.36
C ALA A 104 -7.14 17.82 -18.15
N TRP A 105 -5.81 17.79 -18.28
CA TRP A 105 -4.89 18.09 -17.19
C TRP A 105 -4.32 19.50 -17.30
N THR A 106 -4.22 20.21 -16.17
CA THR A 106 -3.58 21.53 -16.09
C THR A 106 -2.07 21.46 -15.89
N GLU A 107 -1.61 20.39 -15.26
CA GLU A 107 -0.19 20.11 -15.05
C GLU A 107 0.15 18.76 -15.73
N GLU A 108 1.42 18.52 -16.01
CA GLU A 108 1.87 17.26 -16.63
C GLU A 108 1.47 16.05 -15.76
N PRO A 109 0.68 15.08 -16.25
CA PRO A 109 0.16 13.96 -15.44
C PRO A 109 1.23 13.13 -14.73
N PHE A 110 2.40 12.98 -15.34
CA PHE A 110 3.53 12.26 -14.78
C PHE A 110 4.71 13.18 -14.40
N GLY A 111 4.44 14.48 -14.29
CA GLY A 111 5.44 15.48 -13.90
C GLY A 111 5.75 15.54 -12.42
N ALA A 112 4.86 15.03 -11.57
CA ALA A 112 4.93 15.15 -10.11
C ALA A 112 5.17 16.60 -9.65
N VAL A 113 4.40 17.53 -10.23
CA VAL A 113 4.55 18.97 -10.00
C VAL A 113 4.03 19.34 -8.63
N ILE A 114 4.85 20.05 -7.84
CA ILE A 114 4.40 20.65 -6.58
C ILE A 114 4.04 22.11 -6.83
N LYS A 115 2.79 22.47 -6.54
CA LYS A 115 2.26 23.82 -6.73
C LYS A 115 1.22 24.14 -5.67
N ASP A 116 1.30 25.31 -5.07
CA ASP A 116 0.36 25.78 -4.04
C ASP A 116 0.16 24.81 -2.87
N GLY A 117 1.18 24.04 -2.51
CA GLY A 117 1.15 23.04 -1.42
C GLY A 117 0.54 21.70 -1.79
N TYR A 118 0.22 21.47 -3.09
CA TYR A 118 -0.31 20.22 -3.61
C TYR A 118 0.67 19.57 -4.58
N LEU A 119 0.71 18.24 -4.56
CA LEU A 119 1.39 17.45 -5.58
C LEU A 119 0.38 17.03 -6.65
N TYR A 120 0.65 17.45 -7.88
CA TYR A 120 -0.15 17.10 -9.05
C TYR A 120 0.49 15.96 -9.81
N GLY A 121 -0.28 14.89 -10.04
CA GLY A 121 0.15 13.77 -10.85
C GLY A 121 -0.82 12.59 -10.80
N ARG A 122 -0.88 11.80 -11.87
CA ARG A 122 -1.67 10.57 -11.90
C ARG A 122 -1.07 9.55 -10.92
N GLY A 123 -1.93 8.97 -10.07
CA GLY A 123 -1.51 8.03 -9.04
C GLY A 123 -1.02 8.70 -7.75
N SER A 124 -0.99 10.05 -7.65
CA SER A 124 -0.54 10.72 -6.43
C SER A 124 -1.43 10.43 -5.21
N GLN A 125 -2.70 10.14 -5.43
CA GLN A 125 -3.66 9.76 -4.41
C GLN A 125 -4.02 8.27 -4.50
N ASP A 126 -4.21 7.75 -5.69
CA ASP A 126 -4.67 6.42 -6.01
C ASP A 126 -3.65 5.73 -6.93
N ASP A 127 -2.70 4.85 -6.43
CA ASP A 127 -2.47 4.62 -5.01
C ASP A 127 -0.98 4.78 -4.61
N LYS A 128 -0.15 5.35 -5.50
CA LYS A 128 1.30 5.57 -5.23
C LYS A 128 1.56 6.41 -3.98
N GLY A 129 0.57 7.23 -3.58
CA GLY A 129 0.64 7.99 -2.33
C GLY A 129 0.70 7.08 -1.11
N MET A 130 -0.17 6.08 -1.05
CA MET A 130 -0.16 5.12 0.04
C MET A 130 1.08 4.23 -0.02
N VAL A 131 1.48 3.78 -1.23
CA VAL A 131 2.72 3.00 -1.42
C VAL A 131 3.93 3.77 -0.90
N ALA A 132 4.07 5.07 -1.20
CA ALA A 132 5.18 5.89 -0.72
C ALA A 132 5.19 6.02 0.81
N VAL A 133 4.03 6.19 1.43
CA VAL A 133 3.90 6.25 2.90
C VAL A 133 4.19 4.88 3.53
N ALA A 134 3.68 3.80 2.94
CA ALA A 134 3.94 2.44 3.42
C ALA A 134 5.45 2.11 3.36
N LEU A 135 6.11 2.48 2.26
CA LEU A 135 7.57 2.34 2.10
C LEU A 135 8.32 3.11 3.18
N GLU A 136 7.96 4.38 3.42
CA GLU A 136 8.61 5.19 4.44
C GLU A 136 8.41 4.62 5.86
N VAL A 137 7.19 4.19 6.21
CA VAL A 137 6.92 3.54 7.50
C VAL A 137 7.75 2.28 7.66
N PHE A 138 7.86 1.49 6.60
CA PHE A 138 8.67 0.28 6.57
C PHE A 138 10.16 0.58 6.82
N LEU A 139 10.70 1.61 6.17
CA LEU A 139 12.08 2.08 6.37
C LEU A 139 12.30 2.64 7.79
N MET A 140 11.35 3.41 8.31
CA MET A 140 11.43 3.94 9.68
C MET A 140 11.50 2.80 10.71
N LEU A 141 10.69 1.75 10.54
CA LEU A 141 10.73 0.56 11.40
C LEU A 141 12.11 -0.12 11.32
N HIS A 142 12.63 -0.34 10.12
CA HIS A 142 13.97 -0.90 9.92
C HIS A 142 15.07 -0.06 10.60
N ARG A 143 15.09 1.24 10.32
CA ARG A 143 16.08 2.20 10.86
C ARG A 143 16.01 2.36 12.37
N SER A 144 14.83 2.15 12.95
CA SER A 144 14.65 2.26 14.41
C SER A 144 15.41 1.20 15.20
N GLY A 145 15.71 0.06 14.58
CA GLY A 145 16.32 -1.09 15.23
C GLY A 145 15.49 -1.67 16.39
N MET A 146 14.20 -1.33 16.46
CA MET A 146 13.30 -1.87 17.46
C MET A 146 13.07 -3.37 17.23
N GLU A 147 13.00 -4.14 18.31
CA GLU A 147 12.54 -5.52 18.23
C GLU A 147 11.04 -5.54 17.88
N LEU A 148 10.73 -6.15 16.75
CA LEU A 148 9.35 -6.31 16.29
C LEU A 148 8.79 -7.63 16.85
N ASP A 149 7.54 -7.62 17.33
CA ASP A 149 6.86 -8.82 17.82
C ASP A 149 6.22 -9.65 16.69
N ARG A 150 6.18 -9.12 15.49
CA ARG A 150 5.67 -9.73 14.25
C ARG A 150 6.49 -9.28 13.05
N ASP A 151 6.47 -10.08 12.00
CA ASP A 151 7.00 -9.63 10.72
C ASP A 151 6.13 -8.49 10.17
N VAL A 152 6.79 -7.56 9.51
CA VAL A 152 6.12 -6.53 8.70
C VAL A 152 6.43 -6.83 7.24
N ILE A 153 5.40 -7.05 6.45
CA ILE A 153 5.50 -7.32 5.02
C ILE A 153 5.10 -6.05 4.27
N LEU A 154 5.89 -5.64 3.31
CA LEU A 154 5.55 -4.60 2.34
C LEU A 154 5.27 -5.26 1.01
N MET A 155 4.11 -4.98 0.41
CA MET A 155 3.74 -5.42 -0.93
C MET A 155 3.31 -4.21 -1.76
N ALA A 156 3.96 -4.02 -2.91
CA ALA A 156 3.53 -3.08 -3.92
C ALA A 156 3.07 -3.89 -5.14
N GLU A 157 1.75 -3.90 -5.39
CA GLU A 157 1.13 -4.81 -6.35
C GLU A 157 0.87 -4.17 -7.72
N ALA A 158 0.66 -5.04 -8.70
CA ALA A 158 0.25 -4.68 -10.05
C ALA A 158 -1.23 -4.98 -10.28
N GLY A 159 -1.86 -4.24 -11.20
CA GLY A 159 -3.11 -4.65 -11.83
C GLY A 159 -4.37 -4.47 -11.00
N GLU A 160 -4.38 -3.70 -9.92
CA GLU A 160 -5.59 -3.42 -9.13
C GLU A 160 -6.68 -2.79 -10.02
N GLU A 161 -6.33 -1.82 -10.84
CA GLU A 161 -7.22 -1.00 -11.69
C GLU A 161 -7.90 -1.76 -12.85
N GLY A 162 -7.87 -3.08 -12.83
CA GLY A 162 -8.64 -3.90 -13.78
C GLY A 162 -8.00 -5.20 -14.22
N SER A 163 -6.90 -5.60 -13.62
CA SER A 163 -6.19 -6.86 -13.93
C SER A 163 -5.70 -7.58 -12.68
N PRO A 164 -6.56 -7.81 -11.66
CA PRO A 164 -6.16 -8.37 -10.36
C PRO A 164 -5.51 -9.75 -10.47
N GLN A 165 -5.74 -10.47 -11.57
CA GLN A 165 -5.08 -11.75 -11.90
C GLN A 165 -3.56 -11.61 -12.11
N LEU A 166 -3.05 -10.37 -12.27
CA LEU A 166 -1.62 -10.09 -12.41
C LEU A 166 -1.00 -9.59 -11.08
N GLY A 167 -1.84 -9.16 -10.14
CA GLY A 167 -1.48 -8.64 -8.83
C GLY A 167 -1.88 -9.58 -7.70
N VAL A 168 -2.75 -9.12 -6.81
CA VAL A 168 -3.13 -9.82 -5.58
C VAL A 168 -3.61 -11.26 -5.81
N GLN A 169 -4.40 -11.50 -6.87
CA GLN A 169 -4.87 -12.86 -7.17
C GLN A 169 -3.71 -13.79 -7.51
N TYR A 170 -2.73 -13.32 -8.30
CA TYR A 170 -1.53 -14.09 -8.62
C TYR A 170 -0.71 -14.39 -7.35
N MET A 171 -0.55 -13.41 -6.48
CA MET A 171 0.18 -13.59 -5.24
C MET A 171 -0.52 -14.58 -4.30
N ILE A 172 -1.87 -14.58 -4.26
CA ILE A 172 -2.65 -15.55 -3.47
C ILE A 172 -2.52 -16.96 -4.06
N ASP A 173 -2.62 -17.09 -5.38
CA ASP A 173 -2.67 -18.39 -6.03
C ASP A 173 -1.30 -19.11 -6.04
N GLU A 174 -0.21 -18.36 -6.20
CA GLU A 174 1.11 -18.95 -6.47
C GLU A 174 2.18 -18.58 -5.40
N HIS A 175 1.98 -17.49 -4.64
CA HIS A 175 2.97 -16.94 -3.71
C HIS A 175 2.39 -16.60 -2.34
N PHE A 176 1.28 -17.21 -1.93
CA PHE A 176 0.59 -16.90 -0.68
C PHE A 176 1.51 -16.89 0.56
N PRO A 177 2.48 -17.80 0.73
CA PRO A 177 3.37 -17.79 1.89
C PRO A 177 4.17 -16.50 2.04
N GLU A 178 4.42 -15.77 0.97
CA GLU A 178 5.17 -14.51 0.97
C GLU A 178 4.35 -13.36 1.57
N ILE A 179 3.02 -13.46 1.51
CA ILE A 179 2.08 -12.41 1.93
C ILE A 179 1.12 -12.85 3.04
N ASP A 180 1.24 -14.08 3.56
CA ASP A 180 0.35 -14.57 4.64
C ASP A 180 0.51 -13.73 5.90
N ALA A 181 -0.54 -13.02 6.27
CA ALA A 181 -0.58 -12.07 7.37
C ALA A 181 -1.86 -12.20 8.19
N GLU A 182 -1.83 -11.72 9.44
CA GLU A 182 -3.02 -11.63 10.29
C GLU A 182 -3.93 -10.48 9.86
N PHE A 183 -3.31 -9.37 9.45
CA PHE A 183 -3.97 -8.17 8.97
C PHE A 183 -3.28 -7.66 7.72
N ALA A 184 -4.07 -7.08 6.81
CA ALA A 184 -3.58 -6.28 5.69
C ALA A 184 -4.08 -4.84 5.86
N LEU A 185 -3.16 -3.88 5.73
CA LEU A 185 -3.48 -2.47 5.59
C LEU A 185 -3.36 -2.15 4.10
N ASN A 186 -4.49 -1.82 3.50
CA ASN A 186 -4.62 -1.46 2.10
C ASN A 186 -5.39 -0.14 2.00
N GLU A 187 -5.57 0.35 0.79
CA GLU A 187 -6.41 1.51 0.51
C GLU A 187 -7.87 1.29 0.94
N GLY A 188 -8.64 2.36 0.98
CA GLY A 188 -10.04 2.36 1.33
C GLY A 188 -10.33 2.99 2.69
N GLY A 189 -11.62 3.02 3.04
CA GLY A 189 -12.07 3.72 4.22
C GLY A 189 -12.04 5.24 4.06
N SER A 190 -12.25 5.96 5.14
CA SER A 190 -12.12 7.42 5.16
C SER A 190 -11.90 7.93 6.57
N ILE A 191 -11.18 9.05 6.67
CA ILE A 191 -11.07 9.84 7.90
C ILE A 191 -11.66 11.21 7.59
N ILE A 192 -12.80 11.54 8.21
CA ILE A 192 -13.49 12.80 8.00
C ILE A 192 -13.70 13.53 9.32
N GLN A 193 -13.68 14.85 9.27
CA GLN A 193 -14.11 15.66 10.42
C GLN A 193 -15.60 15.97 10.28
N GLN A 194 -16.38 15.56 11.26
CA GLN A 194 -17.81 15.82 11.32
C GLN A 194 -18.18 16.34 12.71
N ASN A 195 -18.76 17.53 12.78
CA ASN A 195 -19.15 18.18 14.04
C ASN A 195 -18.05 18.16 15.10
N ASP A 196 -16.87 18.66 14.76
CA ASP A 196 -15.66 18.70 15.58
C ASP A 196 -15.15 17.34 16.10
N ARG A 197 -15.59 16.24 15.50
CA ARG A 197 -15.13 14.89 15.80
C ARG A 197 -14.50 14.27 14.55
N TRP A 198 -13.43 13.51 14.78
CA TRP A 198 -12.87 12.67 13.74
C TRP A 198 -13.67 11.38 13.65
N VAL A 199 -14.14 11.06 12.47
CA VAL A 199 -14.83 9.81 12.15
C VAL A 199 -13.93 9.00 11.23
N VAL A 200 -13.54 7.82 11.70
CA VAL A 200 -12.76 6.86 10.92
C VAL A 200 -13.72 5.77 10.44
N SER A 201 -13.80 5.61 9.13
CA SER A 201 -14.54 4.51 8.51
C SER A 201 -13.58 3.40 8.13
N VAL A 202 -13.83 2.20 8.61
CA VAL A 202 -13.08 1.00 8.24
C VAL A 202 -13.96 0.13 7.36
N ALA A 203 -13.53 -0.15 6.14
CA ALA A 203 -14.20 -1.09 5.27
C ALA A 203 -13.93 -2.52 5.77
N THR A 204 -14.99 -3.27 6.05
CA THR A 204 -14.90 -4.67 6.47
C THR A 204 -15.22 -5.65 5.35
N THR A 205 -15.69 -5.14 4.23
CA THR A 205 -16.00 -5.89 3.00
C THR A 205 -15.89 -4.96 1.80
N GLU A 206 -15.54 -5.50 0.66
CA GLU A 206 -15.51 -4.76 -0.59
C GLU A 206 -16.51 -5.28 -1.60
N LYS A 207 -16.88 -4.41 -2.55
CA LYS A 207 -17.73 -4.78 -3.68
C LYS A 207 -16.85 -5.34 -4.79
N VAL A 208 -17.20 -6.53 -5.29
CA VAL A 208 -16.59 -7.05 -6.51
C VAL A 208 -17.20 -6.32 -7.70
N SER A 209 -16.40 -5.52 -8.39
CA SER A 209 -16.80 -4.88 -9.65
C SER A 209 -17.00 -5.94 -10.74
N ARG A 210 -18.17 -5.93 -11.39
CA ARG A 210 -18.43 -6.76 -12.56
C ARG A 210 -18.71 -5.88 -13.76
N ARG A 211 -17.97 -6.05 -14.83
CA ARG A 211 -18.28 -5.42 -16.10
C ARG A 211 -19.51 -6.10 -16.71
N CYS A 212 -20.59 -5.32 -16.86
CA CYS A 212 -21.74 -5.75 -17.67
C CYS A 212 -21.49 -5.27 -19.10
N ALA A 213 -21.26 -6.19 -20.04
CA ALA A 213 -21.27 -5.84 -21.45
C ALA A 213 -22.72 -5.56 -21.86
N SER A 214 -23.06 -4.31 -22.20
CA SER A 214 -24.31 -4.01 -22.88
C SER A 214 -24.16 -4.30 -24.36
N SER A 215 -25.08 -5.08 -24.93
CA SER A 215 -25.14 -5.29 -26.39
C SER A 215 -25.39 -3.92 -27.07
N PRO A 216 -24.71 -3.60 -28.16
CA PRO A 216 -24.86 -2.32 -28.86
C PRO A 216 -26.23 -2.08 -29.51
N THR A 217 -27.20 -2.98 -29.33
CA THR A 217 -28.56 -2.89 -29.87
C THR A 217 -29.60 -2.34 -28.89
N ALA A 218 -29.23 -1.97 -27.67
CA ALA A 218 -30.17 -1.33 -26.75
C ALA A 218 -30.07 0.20 -26.88
N PRO A 219 -31.23 0.94 -26.99
CA PRO A 219 -31.22 2.40 -26.99
C PRO A 219 -30.61 2.88 -25.67
N GLN A 220 -29.76 3.91 -25.74
CA GLN A 220 -29.15 4.53 -24.56
C GLN A 220 -30.25 5.03 -23.62
N ALA A 221 -30.58 4.23 -22.62
CA ALA A 221 -31.39 4.68 -21.52
C ALA A 221 -30.48 5.41 -20.55
N THR A 222 -30.64 6.72 -20.42
CA THR A 222 -30.09 7.52 -19.34
C THR A 222 -30.80 7.12 -18.05
N GLY A 223 -30.31 6.09 -17.37
CA GLY A 223 -30.88 5.62 -16.10
C GLY A 223 -29.93 4.68 -15.41
N ARG A 224 -29.69 4.93 -14.13
CA ARG A 224 -28.95 4.04 -13.23
C ARG A 224 -29.60 2.65 -13.23
N GLY A 225 -29.07 1.71 -14.00
CA GLY A 225 -29.54 0.34 -14.03
C GLY A 225 -29.22 -0.35 -12.69
N HIS A 226 -30.26 -0.78 -11.97
CA HIS A 226 -30.09 -1.67 -10.82
C HIS A 226 -29.70 -3.05 -11.34
N CYS A 227 -28.45 -3.42 -11.19
CA CYS A 227 -28.01 -4.79 -11.38
C CYS A 227 -28.57 -5.62 -10.20
N ARG A 228 -29.31 -6.71 -10.50
CA ARG A 228 -29.80 -7.63 -9.45
C ARG A 228 -28.61 -8.25 -8.73
N THR A 229 -28.57 -8.06 -7.44
CA THR A 229 -27.58 -8.63 -6.52
C THR A 229 -27.64 -10.14 -6.54
N ILE A 230 -26.53 -10.79 -6.86
CA ILE A 230 -26.33 -12.22 -6.55
C ILE A 230 -25.78 -12.29 -5.13
N PRO A 231 -26.19 -13.27 -4.30
CA PRO A 231 -25.82 -13.29 -2.88
C PRO A 231 -24.30 -13.32 -2.69
N SER A 232 -23.79 -12.42 -1.89
CA SER A 232 -22.45 -12.44 -1.37
C SER A 232 -22.21 -13.72 -0.57
N TYR A 233 -21.15 -14.45 -0.87
CA TYR A 233 -20.65 -15.48 0.03
C TYR A 233 -20.12 -14.79 1.28
N THR A 234 -20.87 -14.90 2.38
CA THR A 234 -20.42 -14.51 3.70
C THR A 234 -19.53 -15.61 4.25
N TRP A 235 -18.28 -15.28 4.53
CA TRP A 235 -17.42 -16.09 5.38
C TRP A 235 -17.95 -16.00 6.81
N PRO A 236 -18.25 -17.13 7.48
CA PRO A 236 -18.68 -17.10 8.87
C PRO A 236 -17.45 -17.00 9.77
N LEU A 237 -17.06 -15.80 10.16
CA LEU A 237 -16.23 -15.59 11.33
C LEU A 237 -17.04 -14.77 12.35
N PRO A 238 -17.19 -15.26 13.58
CA PRO A 238 -17.87 -14.54 14.63
C PRO A 238 -16.93 -13.46 15.20
N TRP A 239 -17.09 -12.23 14.72
CA TRP A 239 -16.56 -11.08 15.43
C TRP A 239 -17.70 -10.42 16.19
N PRO A 240 -17.53 -10.17 17.51
CA PRO A 240 -18.52 -9.42 18.25
C PRO A 240 -18.57 -7.98 17.74
N SER A 241 -19.70 -7.59 17.22
CA SER A 241 -20.04 -6.20 16.96
C SER A 241 -20.10 -5.46 18.29
N SER A 242 -19.25 -4.50 18.47
CA SER A 242 -19.23 -3.41 19.43
C SER A 242 -17.93 -3.29 20.23
N VAL A 243 -17.02 -2.44 19.74
CA VAL A 243 -16.13 -1.71 20.64
C VAL A 243 -16.45 -0.23 20.43
N VAL A 244 -17.45 0.26 21.15
CA VAL A 244 -17.59 1.68 21.44
C VAL A 244 -16.72 1.94 22.67
N GLY A 245 -15.49 2.38 22.46
CA GLY A 245 -14.65 2.87 23.53
C GLY A 245 -15.14 4.24 23.99
N ASN A 246 -15.79 4.29 25.14
CA ASN A 246 -15.88 5.51 25.93
C ASN A 246 -14.54 5.73 26.61
N THR A 247 -13.83 6.77 26.23
CA THR A 247 -12.76 7.37 27.08
C THR A 247 -13.29 8.62 27.75
N PRO A 248 -12.91 8.86 29.03
CA PRO A 248 -13.43 9.93 29.86
C PRO A 248 -13.04 11.33 29.40
#